data_e60dcc7498eab70c4f18e25fdcbd57b8
#
_entry.id   e60dcc7498eab70c4f18e25fdcbd57b8
#
_cell.length_a   1.000
_cell.length_b   1.000
_cell.length_c   1.000
_cell.angle_alpha   90.00
_cell.angle_beta   90.00
_cell.angle_gamma   90.00
#
_symmetry.space_group_name_H-M   'P 1'
#
loop_
_entity.id
_entity.type
_entity.pdbx_description
1 polymer ?
#
loop_
_entity_poly.entity_id
_entity_poly.type
_entity_poly.pdbx_seq_one_letter_code
_entity_poly.pdbx_strand_id
1 'polypeptide(L)'
;MTVRGCRVLPAATAAAQVALEAGVGAALVPLDAALHLRRCTIEDVAEAFDRVATTPLRRRVAQQVLALADPACESPGETRTRMLLHDLGHSYESQVDITDQDGRFLGRVDFVVRGRAVLEFDGAVKYEGHEGRAALAAEKRREDAVRRRGYGFGRVVWADLDSPRRFAEVVQTALASSTRPGSPGRAGKP
;
A
#
# COMPACT_ATOMS: atom_id res chain seq x y z
N MET A 1 -4.53 -28.01 -3.90
CA MET A 1 -3.12 -28.42 -4.11
C MET A 1 -2.58 -29.14 -2.88
N THR A 2 -1.40 -29.79 -2.96
CA THR A 2 -0.79 -30.49 -1.82
C THR A 2 0.60 -29.90 -1.55
N VAL A 3 0.88 -29.52 -0.30
CA VAL A 3 2.17 -28.98 0.14
C VAL A 3 2.64 -29.82 1.33
N ARG A 4 3.82 -30.42 1.24
CA ARG A 4 4.40 -31.29 2.29
C ARG A 4 3.40 -32.35 2.81
N GLY A 5 2.64 -32.96 1.90
CA GLY A 5 1.63 -34.00 2.23
C GLY A 5 0.28 -33.46 2.76
N CYS A 6 0.15 -32.17 3.04
CA CYS A 6 -1.10 -31.56 3.48
C CYS A 6 -1.89 -30.99 2.30
N ARG A 7 -3.21 -31.19 2.29
CA ARG A 7 -4.11 -30.52 1.35
C ARG A 7 -4.29 -29.07 1.75
N VAL A 8 -3.94 -28.13 0.87
CA VAL A 8 -4.06 -26.68 1.09
C VAL A 8 -4.87 -26.04 -0.04
N LEU A 9 -5.53 -24.95 0.29
CA LEU A 9 -6.20 -24.13 -0.72
C LEU A 9 -5.16 -23.33 -1.52
N PRO A 10 -5.40 -23.09 -2.83
CA PRO A 10 -4.67 -22.05 -3.56
C PRO A 10 -4.84 -20.69 -2.89
N ALA A 11 -3.81 -19.84 -2.97
CA ALA A 11 -3.82 -18.51 -2.33
C ALA A 11 -5.02 -17.65 -2.77
N ALA A 12 -5.33 -17.63 -4.07
CA ALA A 12 -6.50 -16.94 -4.61
C ALA A 12 -7.83 -17.43 -4.00
N THR A 13 -8.00 -18.75 -3.88
CA THR A 13 -9.21 -19.33 -3.28
C THR A 13 -9.32 -18.99 -1.79
N ALA A 14 -8.20 -19.05 -1.06
CA ALA A 14 -8.18 -18.67 0.35
C ALA A 14 -8.53 -17.17 0.55
N ALA A 15 -7.95 -16.29 -0.27
CA ALA A 15 -8.26 -14.86 -0.25
C ALA A 15 -9.74 -14.59 -0.55
N ALA A 16 -10.31 -15.26 -1.55
CA ALA A 16 -11.74 -15.12 -1.87
C ALA A 16 -12.64 -15.55 -0.71
N GLN A 17 -12.31 -16.65 -0.03
CA GLN A 17 -13.06 -17.08 1.16
C GLN A 17 -12.94 -16.11 2.31
N VAL A 18 -11.73 -15.62 2.63
CA VAL A 18 -11.53 -14.60 3.67
C VAL A 18 -12.33 -13.35 3.38
N ALA A 19 -12.37 -12.91 2.12
CA ALA A 19 -13.14 -11.74 1.72
C ALA A 19 -14.65 -11.91 1.97
N LEU A 20 -15.18 -13.10 1.69
CA LEU A 20 -16.61 -13.39 1.84
C LEU A 20 -17.05 -13.65 3.29
N GLU A 21 -16.12 -14.05 4.16
CA GLU A 21 -16.38 -14.38 5.56
C GLU A 21 -16.02 -13.24 6.51
N ALA A 22 -14.86 -12.59 6.29
CA ALA A 22 -14.30 -11.55 7.17
C ALA A 22 -14.26 -10.14 6.56
N GLY A 23 -14.69 -10.02 5.30
CA GLY A 23 -14.78 -8.74 4.60
C GLY A 23 -13.53 -8.36 3.78
N VAL A 24 -13.69 -7.32 2.97
CA VAL A 24 -12.69 -6.85 2.00
C VAL A 24 -11.35 -6.54 2.68
N GLY A 25 -11.37 -5.78 3.77
CA GLY A 25 -10.14 -5.35 4.45
C GLY A 25 -9.30 -6.52 4.99
N ALA A 26 -9.95 -7.56 5.52
CA ALA A 26 -9.25 -8.74 6.03
C ALA A 26 -8.58 -9.55 4.90
N ALA A 27 -9.15 -9.51 3.69
CA ALA A 27 -8.62 -10.24 2.56
C ALA A 27 -7.48 -9.51 1.86
N LEU A 28 -7.49 -8.17 1.82
CA LEU A 28 -6.51 -7.40 1.04
C LEU A 28 -5.07 -7.60 1.53
N VAL A 29 -4.82 -7.64 2.84
CA VAL A 29 -3.46 -7.81 3.38
C VAL A 29 -2.81 -9.12 2.89
N PRO A 30 -3.40 -10.30 3.10
CA PRO A 30 -2.81 -11.54 2.59
C PRO A 30 -2.86 -11.64 1.06
N LEU A 31 -3.83 -11.00 0.40
CA LEU A 31 -3.94 -11.01 -1.04
C LEU A 31 -2.83 -10.20 -1.70
N ASP A 32 -2.60 -8.95 -1.29
CA ASP A 32 -1.53 -8.11 -1.82
C ASP A 32 -0.17 -8.82 -1.66
N ALA A 33 0.08 -9.41 -0.48
CA ALA A 33 1.28 -10.21 -0.25
C ALA A 33 1.38 -11.42 -1.20
N ALA A 34 0.26 -12.11 -1.47
CA ALA A 34 0.26 -13.24 -2.39
C ALA A 34 0.50 -12.82 -3.85
N LEU A 35 -0.06 -11.69 -4.26
CA LEU A 35 0.17 -11.09 -5.58
C LEU A 35 1.62 -10.60 -5.74
N HIS A 36 2.13 -9.87 -4.74
CA HIS A 36 3.51 -9.40 -4.72
C HIS A 36 4.51 -10.55 -4.82
N LEU A 37 4.32 -11.60 -4.04
CA LEU A 37 5.14 -12.81 -4.05
C LEU A 37 4.84 -13.75 -5.24
N ARG A 38 3.99 -13.34 -6.18
CA ARG A 38 3.59 -14.12 -7.37
C ARG A 38 3.08 -15.52 -7.03
N ARG A 39 2.35 -15.65 -5.91
CA ARG A 39 1.70 -16.90 -5.49
C ARG A 39 0.36 -17.13 -6.18
N CYS A 40 -0.23 -16.08 -6.73
CA CYS A 40 -1.38 -16.05 -7.61
C CYS A 40 -1.35 -14.77 -8.45
N THR A 41 -2.20 -14.72 -9.47
CA THR A 41 -2.46 -13.54 -10.28
C THR A 41 -3.84 -12.95 -9.94
N ILE A 42 -4.13 -11.76 -10.44
CA ILE A 42 -5.46 -11.15 -10.26
C ILE A 42 -6.54 -11.95 -10.99
N GLU A 43 -6.19 -12.57 -12.10
CA GLU A 43 -7.07 -13.46 -12.87
C GLU A 43 -7.42 -14.72 -12.07
N ASP A 44 -6.44 -15.32 -11.37
CA ASP A 44 -6.70 -16.45 -10.46
C ASP A 44 -7.69 -16.08 -9.36
N VAL A 45 -7.60 -14.83 -8.86
CA VAL A 45 -8.52 -14.31 -7.83
C VAL A 45 -9.91 -14.10 -8.40
N ALA A 46 -10.02 -13.53 -9.60
CA ALA A 46 -11.29 -13.37 -10.29
C ALA A 46 -11.97 -14.72 -10.52
N GLU A 47 -11.25 -15.71 -11.05
CA GLU A 47 -11.77 -17.07 -11.22
C GLU A 47 -12.19 -17.73 -9.89
N ALA A 48 -11.44 -17.47 -8.81
CA ALA A 48 -11.83 -18.00 -7.50
C ALA A 48 -13.15 -17.39 -7.03
N PHE A 49 -13.37 -16.08 -7.23
CA PHE A 49 -14.62 -15.42 -6.92
C PHE A 49 -15.79 -15.90 -7.79
N ASP A 50 -15.57 -16.16 -9.08
CA ASP A 50 -16.61 -16.67 -9.98
C ASP A 50 -17.21 -17.99 -9.48
N ARG A 51 -16.40 -18.82 -8.81
CA ARG A 51 -16.84 -20.10 -8.23
C ARG A 51 -17.65 -19.95 -6.95
N VAL A 52 -17.44 -18.89 -6.16
CA VAL A 52 -18.00 -18.76 -4.79
C VAL A 52 -18.90 -17.54 -4.59
N ALA A 53 -18.82 -16.51 -5.43
CA ALA A 53 -19.60 -15.28 -5.32
C ALA A 53 -20.96 -15.40 -6.02
N THR A 54 -21.78 -16.33 -5.57
CA THR A 54 -23.05 -16.70 -6.21
C THR A 54 -24.21 -15.71 -5.98
N THR A 55 -24.12 -14.86 -4.94
CA THR A 55 -25.17 -13.87 -4.62
C THR A 55 -24.74 -12.44 -5.02
N PRO A 56 -25.69 -11.50 -5.23
CA PRO A 56 -25.38 -10.11 -5.55
C PRO A 56 -24.44 -9.45 -4.52
N LEU A 57 -24.66 -9.73 -3.22
CA LEU A 57 -23.80 -9.20 -2.15
C LEU A 57 -22.37 -9.72 -2.27
N ARG A 58 -22.17 -11.02 -2.47
CA ARG A 58 -20.86 -11.64 -2.64
C ARG A 58 -20.15 -11.14 -3.89
N ARG A 59 -20.86 -10.90 -4.99
CA ARG A 59 -20.30 -10.31 -6.21
C ARG A 59 -19.81 -8.88 -5.97
N ARG A 60 -20.53 -8.09 -5.16
CA ARG A 60 -20.08 -6.75 -4.77
C ARG A 60 -18.77 -6.81 -3.97
N VAL A 61 -18.66 -7.74 -3.01
CA VAL A 61 -17.40 -7.96 -2.27
C VAL A 61 -16.27 -8.35 -3.24
N ALA A 62 -16.52 -9.26 -4.17
CA ALA A 62 -15.53 -9.67 -5.18
C ALA A 62 -15.05 -8.46 -6.01
N GLN A 63 -15.97 -7.64 -6.52
CA GLN A 63 -15.64 -6.42 -7.26
C GLN A 63 -14.79 -5.44 -6.45
N GLN A 64 -15.12 -5.23 -5.18
CA GLN A 64 -14.33 -4.38 -4.30
C GLN A 64 -12.92 -4.91 -4.06
N VAL A 65 -12.77 -6.22 -3.81
CA VAL A 65 -11.44 -6.83 -3.64
C VAL A 65 -10.61 -6.69 -4.90
N LEU A 66 -11.18 -7.03 -6.08
CA LEU A 66 -10.47 -6.94 -7.35
C LEU A 66 -10.09 -5.50 -7.72
N ALA A 67 -10.93 -4.53 -7.38
CA ALA A 67 -10.64 -3.11 -7.61
C ALA A 67 -9.56 -2.56 -6.66
N LEU A 68 -9.47 -3.11 -5.45
CA LEU A 68 -8.57 -2.61 -4.41
C LEU A 68 -7.27 -3.41 -4.27
N ALA A 69 -7.16 -4.60 -4.85
CA ALA A 69 -5.94 -5.40 -4.78
C ALA A 69 -4.76 -4.69 -5.49
N ASP A 70 -3.59 -4.68 -4.87
CA ASP A 70 -2.40 -4.01 -5.39
C ASP A 70 -1.13 -4.88 -5.18
N PRO A 71 -0.59 -5.48 -6.24
CA PRO A 71 0.64 -6.26 -6.17
C PRO A 71 1.89 -5.42 -5.85
N ALA A 72 1.81 -4.09 -5.90
CA ALA A 72 2.92 -3.21 -5.58
C ALA A 72 3.17 -3.08 -4.07
N CYS A 73 2.17 -3.35 -3.22
CA CYS A 73 2.35 -3.33 -1.77
C CYS A 73 3.29 -4.44 -1.31
N GLU A 74 4.38 -4.08 -0.64
CA GLU A 74 5.44 -4.99 -0.20
C GLU A 74 5.28 -5.44 1.26
N SER A 75 4.40 -4.78 2.01
CA SER A 75 4.17 -5.08 3.44
C SER A 75 2.70 -4.95 3.85
N PRO A 76 2.28 -5.63 4.94
CA PRO A 76 0.95 -5.46 5.52
C PRO A 76 0.65 -4.01 5.94
N GLY A 77 1.65 -3.27 6.37
CA GLY A 77 1.50 -1.86 6.75
C GLY A 77 1.22 -0.97 5.55
N GLU A 78 1.87 -1.21 4.42
CA GLU A 78 1.58 -0.52 3.17
C GLU A 78 0.15 -0.82 2.69
N THR A 79 -0.29 -2.08 2.67
CA THR A 79 -1.68 -2.42 2.33
C THR A 79 -2.66 -1.66 3.21
N ARG A 80 -2.45 -1.62 4.54
CA ARG A 80 -3.33 -0.88 5.47
C ARG A 80 -3.27 0.63 5.26
N THR A 81 -2.09 1.20 5.01
CA THR A 81 -1.90 2.61 4.66
C THR A 81 -2.70 2.96 3.41
N ARG A 82 -2.58 2.16 2.36
CA ARG A 82 -3.31 2.32 1.10
C ARG A 82 -4.82 2.27 1.29
N MET A 83 -5.32 1.32 2.08
CA MET A 83 -6.75 1.22 2.39
C MET A 83 -7.26 2.48 3.09
N LEU A 84 -6.54 3.00 4.09
CA LEU A 84 -6.93 4.23 4.78
C LEU A 84 -6.88 5.45 3.85
N LEU A 85 -5.90 5.54 2.93
CA LEU A 85 -5.88 6.59 1.90
C LEU A 85 -7.11 6.51 0.99
N HIS A 86 -7.50 5.30 0.58
CA HIS A 86 -8.70 5.07 -0.21
C HIS A 86 -9.97 5.49 0.54
N ASP A 87 -10.12 5.06 1.79
CA ASP A 87 -11.30 5.35 2.63
C ASP A 87 -11.44 6.86 2.92
N LEU A 88 -10.33 7.58 3.01
CA LEU A 88 -10.30 9.04 3.14
C LEU A 88 -10.49 9.78 1.80
N GLY A 89 -10.65 9.07 0.69
CA GLY A 89 -10.86 9.66 -0.63
C GLY A 89 -9.63 10.37 -1.21
N HIS A 90 -8.42 9.97 -0.79
CA HIS A 90 -7.20 10.47 -1.38
C HIS A 90 -6.84 9.69 -2.65
N SER A 91 -6.44 10.41 -3.70
CA SER A 91 -5.72 9.79 -4.82
C SER A 91 -4.27 9.53 -4.41
N TYR A 92 -3.74 8.39 -4.81
CA TYR A 92 -2.37 7.98 -4.51
C TYR A 92 -1.80 7.12 -5.64
N GLU A 93 -0.48 7.02 -5.66
CA GLU A 93 0.28 6.08 -6.48
C GLU A 93 1.19 5.29 -5.54
N SER A 94 1.25 3.95 -5.70
CA SER A 94 2.07 3.05 -4.88
C SER A 94 3.44 2.85 -5.52
N GLN A 95 4.47 2.68 -4.71
CA GLN A 95 5.84 2.30 -5.10
C GLN A 95 6.42 3.19 -6.21
N VAL A 96 6.48 4.51 -5.95
CA VAL A 96 6.87 5.53 -6.94
C VAL A 96 8.37 5.80 -6.89
N ASP A 97 9.02 5.72 -8.04
CA ASP A 97 10.40 6.15 -8.21
C ASP A 97 10.48 7.67 -8.31
N ILE A 98 11.19 8.30 -7.38
CA ILE A 98 11.42 9.75 -7.39
C ILE A 98 12.76 10.05 -8.04
N THR A 99 12.77 11.04 -8.94
CA THR A 99 13.98 11.53 -9.61
C THR A 99 14.23 13.01 -9.32
N ASP A 100 15.48 13.46 -9.44
CA ASP A 100 15.84 14.88 -9.40
C ASP A 100 15.50 15.60 -10.72
N GLN A 101 15.94 16.85 -10.85
CA GLN A 101 15.70 17.68 -12.06
C GLN A 101 16.46 17.16 -13.29
N ASP A 102 17.56 16.48 -13.06
CA ASP A 102 18.43 15.91 -14.09
C ASP A 102 18.05 14.45 -14.44
N GLY A 103 16.95 13.92 -13.86
CA GLY A 103 16.47 12.56 -14.06
C GLY A 103 17.20 11.50 -13.23
N ARG A 104 18.08 11.89 -12.29
CA ARG A 104 18.79 10.93 -11.42
C ARG A 104 17.83 10.36 -10.39
N PHE A 105 17.87 9.07 -10.19
CA PHE A 105 17.09 8.37 -9.18
C PHE A 105 17.46 8.81 -7.76
N LEU A 106 16.48 9.25 -6.99
CA LEU A 106 16.63 9.66 -5.60
C LEU A 106 16.21 8.55 -4.62
N GLY A 107 15.24 7.75 -5.02
CA GLY A 107 14.74 6.65 -4.21
C GLY A 107 13.32 6.26 -4.65
N ARG A 108 12.90 5.06 -4.23
CA ARG A 108 11.52 4.61 -4.32
C ARG A 108 10.82 4.92 -3.01
N VAL A 109 9.59 5.39 -3.10
CA VAL A 109 8.73 5.72 -1.95
C VAL A 109 7.46 4.90 -1.98
N ASP A 110 6.90 4.57 -0.81
CA ASP A 110 5.73 3.69 -0.75
C ASP A 110 4.51 4.32 -1.42
N PHE A 111 4.24 5.61 -1.14
CA PHE A 111 3.09 6.31 -1.72
C PHE A 111 3.41 7.75 -2.08
N VAL A 112 2.85 8.20 -3.20
CA VAL A 112 2.71 9.62 -3.53
C VAL A 112 1.23 9.99 -3.50
N VAL A 113 0.83 10.84 -2.56
CA VAL A 113 -0.55 11.26 -2.33
C VAL A 113 -0.82 12.58 -3.04
N ARG A 114 -1.86 12.62 -3.88
CA ARG A 114 -2.30 13.79 -4.67
C ARG A 114 -1.17 14.41 -5.52
N GLY A 115 -0.14 13.64 -5.88
CA GLY A 115 1.05 14.13 -6.58
C GLY A 115 1.91 15.11 -5.77
N ARG A 116 1.64 15.29 -4.47
CA ARG A 116 2.21 16.35 -3.62
C ARG A 116 2.98 15.85 -2.40
N ALA A 117 2.54 14.80 -1.76
CA ALA A 117 3.14 14.32 -0.52
C ALA A 117 3.56 12.87 -0.65
N VAL A 118 4.74 12.57 -0.15
CA VAL A 118 5.22 11.22 0.07
C VAL A 118 4.74 10.74 1.42
N LEU A 119 4.22 9.51 1.46
CA LEU A 119 3.97 8.77 2.69
C LEU A 119 4.75 7.46 2.64
N GLU A 120 5.45 7.15 3.72
CA GLU A 120 6.16 5.89 3.92
C GLU A 120 5.63 5.19 5.16
N PHE A 121 5.46 3.88 5.06
CA PHE A 121 5.13 3.07 6.22
C PHE A 121 6.42 2.64 6.94
N ASP A 122 6.59 3.09 8.18
CA ASP A 122 7.72 2.70 9.02
C ASP A 122 7.30 1.58 9.98
N GLY A 123 7.68 0.36 9.62
CA GLY A 123 7.40 -0.85 10.40
C GLY A 123 8.21 -0.97 11.70
N ALA A 124 8.92 0.09 12.13
CA ALA A 124 9.76 0.14 13.32
C ALA A 124 10.90 -0.91 13.32
N VAL A 125 11.78 -0.85 12.33
CA VAL A 125 13.08 -1.52 12.42
C VAL A 125 14.01 -0.65 13.26
N LYS A 126 14.28 -1.09 14.49
CA LYS A 126 15.29 -0.44 15.33
C LYS A 126 16.67 -0.71 14.73
N TYR A 127 17.27 0.31 14.14
CA TYR A 127 18.67 0.26 13.71
C TYR A 127 19.56 0.48 14.95
N GLU A 128 20.12 -0.61 15.49
CA GLU A 128 21.11 -0.55 16.57
C GLU A 128 22.54 -0.70 15.99
N GLY A 129 23.50 0.10 16.52
CA GLY A 129 24.90 -0.01 16.15
C GLY A 129 25.41 1.01 15.12
N HIS A 130 26.69 0.86 14.74
CA HIS A 130 27.41 1.75 13.81
C HIS A 130 26.84 1.73 12.38
N GLU A 131 26.45 0.56 11.89
CA GLU A 131 25.81 0.38 10.58
C GLU A 131 24.43 1.05 10.55
N GLY A 132 23.70 1.02 11.66
CA GLY A 132 22.43 1.71 11.81
C GLY A 132 22.55 3.23 11.69
N ARG A 133 23.62 3.85 12.18
CA ARG A 133 23.84 5.31 12.05
C ARG A 133 24.13 5.74 10.63
N ALA A 134 24.91 4.96 9.88
CA ALA A 134 25.19 5.25 8.48
C ALA A 134 23.91 5.10 7.61
N ALA A 135 23.12 4.06 7.86
CA ALA A 135 21.84 3.83 7.20
C ALA A 135 20.85 4.97 7.51
N LEU A 136 20.73 5.40 8.77
CA LEU A 136 19.87 6.51 9.17
C LEU A 136 20.30 7.84 8.51
N ALA A 137 21.60 8.09 8.40
CA ALA A 137 22.13 9.27 7.73
C ALA A 137 21.85 9.23 6.21
N ALA A 138 21.93 8.05 5.58
CA ALA A 138 21.58 7.87 4.17
C ALA A 138 20.08 8.11 3.95
N GLU A 139 19.26 7.56 4.81
CA GLU A 139 17.80 7.73 4.79
C GLU A 139 17.40 9.20 4.92
N LYS A 140 17.99 9.91 5.89
CA LYS A 140 17.75 11.35 6.06
C LYS A 140 18.17 12.15 4.82
N ARG A 141 19.31 11.83 4.20
CA ARG A 141 19.72 12.49 2.95
C ARG A 141 18.73 12.24 1.81
N ARG A 142 18.19 11.01 1.72
CA ARG A 142 17.16 10.64 0.75
C ARG A 142 15.87 11.45 0.98
N GLU A 143 15.37 11.49 2.22
CA GLU A 143 14.20 12.31 2.59
C GLU A 143 14.42 13.79 2.25
N ASP A 144 15.58 14.37 2.61
CA ASP A 144 15.90 15.76 2.29
C ASP A 144 15.94 16.02 0.77
N ALA A 145 16.42 15.05 -0.01
CA ALA A 145 16.42 15.16 -1.47
C ALA A 145 14.99 15.15 -2.03
N VAL A 146 14.11 14.31 -1.53
CA VAL A 146 12.68 14.27 -1.89
C VAL A 146 11.99 15.58 -1.52
N ARG A 147 12.24 16.12 -0.31
CA ARG A 147 11.70 17.40 0.14
C ARG A 147 12.15 18.57 -0.74
N ARG A 148 13.42 18.58 -1.20
CA ARG A 148 13.92 19.61 -2.16
C ARG A 148 13.19 19.58 -3.50
N ARG A 149 12.56 18.45 -3.88
CA ARG A 149 11.67 18.37 -5.04
C ARG A 149 10.27 18.96 -4.78
N GLY A 150 10.07 19.53 -3.59
CA GLY A 150 8.82 20.15 -3.18
C GLY A 150 7.78 19.19 -2.62
N TYR A 151 8.10 17.91 -2.50
CA TYR A 151 7.19 16.97 -1.85
C TYR A 151 7.09 17.26 -0.35
N GLY A 152 5.88 17.23 0.18
CA GLY A 152 5.70 16.99 1.59
C GLY A 152 6.06 15.56 1.95
N PHE A 153 6.37 15.29 3.21
CA PHE A 153 6.81 13.95 3.62
C PHE A 153 6.18 13.58 4.97
N GLY A 154 5.59 12.40 5.05
CA GLY A 154 5.02 11.84 6.26
C GLY A 154 5.43 10.39 6.45
N ARG A 155 5.59 9.98 7.72
CA ARG A 155 5.80 8.59 8.12
C ARG A 155 4.60 8.09 8.86
N VAL A 156 4.14 6.92 8.48
CA VAL A 156 3.00 6.22 9.08
C VAL A 156 3.56 5.04 9.87
N VAL A 157 3.18 4.92 11.13
CA VAL A 157 3.54 3.78 11.99
C VAL A 157 2.30 2.97 12.35
N TRP A 158 2.49 1.77 12.90
CA TRP A 158 1.39 0.89 13.29
C TRP A 158 0.30 1.58 14.12
N ALA A 159 0.71 2.41 15.09
CA ALA A 159 -0.22 3.15 15.94
C ALA A 159 -1.10 4.17 15.18
N ASP A 160 -0.64 4.66 14.04
CA ASP A 160 -1.44 5.55 13.19
C ASP A 160 -2.48 4.78 12.40
N LEU A 161 -2.14 3.56 11.97
CA LEU A 161 -3.07 2.67 11.25
C LEU A 161 -4.26 2.20 12.11
N ASP A 162 -4.12 2.23 13.43
CA ASP A 162 -5.19 1.88 14.36
C ASP A 162 -6.11 3.08 14.71
N SER A 163 -5.80 4.28 14.21
CA SER A 163 -6.56 5.50 14.45
C SER A 163 -6.74 6.32 13.17
N PRO A 164 -7.92 6.23 12.50
CA PRO A 164 -8.19 7.02 11.29
C PRO A 164 -7.95 8.51 11.46
N ARG A 165 -8.19 9.05 12.66
CA ARG A 165 -7.92 10.47 12.96
C ARG A 165 -6.42 10.77 12.92
N ARG A 166 -5.58 9.99 13.62
CA ARG A 166 -4.12 10.17 13.63
C ARG A 166 -3.55 10.01 12.23
N PHE A 167 -4.01 9.01 11.50
CA PHE A 167 -3.63 8.80 10.12
C PHE A 167 -3.96 10.01 9.25
N ALA A 168 -5.18 10.55 9.35
CA ALA A 168 -5.59 11.77 8.63
C ALA A 168 -4.72 12.98 8.99
N GLU A 169 -4.34 13.14 10.27
CA GLU A 169 -3.44 14.21 10.73
C GLU A 169 -2.04 14.08 10.09
N VAL A 170 -1.48 12.87 9.98
CA VAL A 170 -0.21 12.60 9.29
C VAL A 170 -0.30 12.98 7.81
N VAL A 171 -1.36 12.54 7.12
CA VAL A 171 -1.58 12.86 5.70
C VAL A 171 -1.72 14.35 5.48
N GLN A 172 -2.54 15.03 6.29
CA GLN A 172 -2.75 16.48 6.19
C GLN A 172 -1.48 17.28 6.43
N THR A 173 -0.69 16.90 7.43
CA THR A 173 0.60 17.54 7.74
C THR A 173 1.57 17.37 6.57
N ALA A 174 1.66 16.16 5.99
CA ALA A 174 2.49 15.91 4.82
C ALA A 174 2.03 16.76 3.62
N LEU A 175 0.72 16.82 3.33
CA LEU A 175 0.18 17.63 2.24
C LEU A 175 0.40 19.13 2.45
N ALA A 176 0.26 19.62 3.68
CA ALA A 176 0.47 21.02 4.03
C ALA A 176 1.94 21.46 3.90
N SER A 177 2.88 20.55 4.12
CA SER A 177 4.33 20.84 3.98
C SER A 177 4.82 20.82 2.52
N SER A 178 3.98 20.44 1.56
CA SER A 178 4.33 20.41 0.15
C SER A 178 4.29 21.78 -0.50
N THR A 179 5.31 22.10 -1.30
CA THR A 179 5.35 23.28 -2.18
C THR A 179 4.93 22.96 -3.62
N ARG A 180 4.62 21.71 -3.94
CA ARG A 180 4.18 21.29 -5.29
C ARG A 180 2.74 21.74 -5.55
N PRO A 181 2.42 22.18 -6.79
CA PRO A 181 1.03 22.36 -7.19
C PRO A 181 0.30 21.01 -7.14
N GLY A 182 -0.96 21.02 -6.72
CA GLY A 182 -1.78 19.80 -6.73
C GLY A 182 -1.97 19.31 -8.16
N SER A 183 -1.59 18.08 -8.45
CA SER A 183 -2.15 17.39 -9.60
C SER A 183 -3.55 16.91 -9.24
N PRO A 184 -4.57 17.07 -10.12
CA PRO A 184 -5.79 16.32 -9.99
C PRO A 184 -5.40 14.84 -10.13
N GLY A 185 -5.30 14.14 -8.99
CA GLY A 185 -4.91 12.74 -8.99
C GLY A 185 -5.83 11.97 -9.93
N ARG A 186 -5.28 11.11 -10.75
CA ARG A 186 -6.07 10.03 -11.34
C ARG A 186 -6.69 9.29 -10.16
N ALA A 187 -8.02 9.36 -10.02
CA ALA A 187 -8.74 8.43 -9.18
C ALA A 187 -8.23 7.04 -9.56
N GLY A 188 -7.82 6.25 -8.58
CA GLY A 188 -7.35 4.90 -8.83
C GLY A 188 -8.28 4.25 -9.84
N LYS A 189 -7.71 3.62 -10.86
CA LYS A 189 -8.52 2.95 -11.88
C LYS A 189 -9.54 2.06 -11.18
N PRO A 190 -10.83 2.15 -11.62
CA PRO A 190 -11.83 1.21 -11.17
C PRO A 190 -11.47 -0.21 -11.55
#